data_66d02f90d85b677584967f3b7f95ccb3
#
_entry.id   66d02f90d85b677584967f3b7f95ccb3
#
_cell.length_a   1.000
_cell.length_b   1.000
_cell.length_c   1.000
_cell.angle_alpha   90.00
_cell.angle_beta   90.00
_cell.angle_gamma   90.00
#
_symmetry.space_group_name_H-M   'P 1'
#
loop_
_entity.id
_entity.type
_entity.pdbx_description
1 polymer ?
#
loop_
_entity_poly.entity_id
_entity_poly.type
_entity_poly.pdbx_seq_one_letter_code
_entity_poly.pdbx_strand_id
1 'polypeptide(L)'
;MHVPTGGSYLRTLWALLLAFVLAAPAFAQLKPVPALTGRVVDEAGMLDASQRERLTGVLADYEARTGSQIAVLLVKSTEPEAIEQFSIRVTDAWKLGRKGIDDGVLLMVARDNPSSLRRLRIEAGRGVQGVLTDAQSKRILQDVIAPHFRQNHYYEGLVAGVGAIATLLNKESFPAPAQQQVPQRQVQVDTGGGFSLFGIIPLLIGFFVLRSIFRPRRSRLSPHHWGHRRSSGLGDVATGIILGNIMGNMGRGGGFSGGGGGFGGGGFSGGGGSFDGGGASGDW
;
A
#
# COMPACT_ATOMS: atom_id res chain seq x y z
N MET A 1 -19.34 -51.65 -62.06
CA MET A 1 -18.47 -51.43 -60.88
C MET A 1 -17.70 -50.16 -61.13
N HIS A 2 -18.03 -49.08 -60.36
CA HIS A 2 -17.35 -47.80 -60.45
C HIS A 2 -16.21 -47.80 -59.41
N VAL A 3 -14.98 -47.87 -59.89
CA VAL A 3 -13.79 -47.75 -59.01
C VAL A 3 -13.63 -46.23 -58.70
N PRO A 4 -13.72 -45.83 -57.46
CA PRO A 4 -13.50 -44.42 -57.10
C PRO A 4 -12.05 -44.08 -57.35
N THR A 5 -11.82 -43.08 -58.24
CA THR A 5 -10.50 -42.58 -58.58
C THR A 5 -9.80 -42.01 -57.33
N GLY A 6 -8.61 -42.58 -56.99
CA GLY A 6 -7.83 -42.23 -55.77
C GLY A 6 -7.45 -40.74 -55.57
N GLY A 7 -7.84 -39.86 -56.52
CA GLY A 7 -7.60 -38.41 -56.42
C GLY A 7 -8.54 -37.67 -55.46
N SER A 8 -9.73 -38.23 -55.14
CA SER A 8 -10.69 -37.57 -54.24
C SER A 8 -10.25 -37.71 -52.78
N TYR A 9 -9.73 -38.85 -52.37
CA TYR A 9 -9.25 -39.09 -51.02
C TYR A 9 -8.00 -38.23 -50.70
N LEU A 10 -7.13 -38.03 -51.65
CA LEU A 10 -5.95 -37.20 -51.50
C LEU A 10 -6.33 -35.72 -51.28
N ARG A 11 -7.33 -35.21 -52.00
CA ARG A 11 -7.84 -33.85 -51.81
C ARG A 11 -8.53 -33.66 -50.47
N THR A 12 -9.31 -34.65 -50.01
CA THR A 12 -9.94 -34.57 -48.69
C THR A 12 -8.91 -34.68 -47.56
N LEU A 13 -7.87 -35.47 -47.72
CA LEU A 13 -6.78 -35.61 -46.77
C LEU A 13 -5.98 -34.29 -46.66
N TRP A 14 -5.69 -33.63 -47.78
CA TRP A 14 -5.05 -32.33 -47.80
C TRP A 14 -5.94 -31.23 -47.19
N ALA A 15 -7.26 -31.27 -47.44
CA ALA A 15 -8.20 -30.33 -46.85
C ALA A 15 -8.29 -30.50 -45.32
N LEU A 16 -8.30 -31.74 -44.82
CA LEU A 16 -8.28 -32.03 -43.39
C LEU A 16 -6.98 -31.61 -42.72
N LEU A 17 -5.85 -31.86 -43.41
CA LEU A 17 -4.53 -31.43 -42.90
C LEU A 17 -4.41 -29.92 -42.87
N LEU A 18 -4.92 -29.22 -43.90
CA LEU A 18 -4.98 -27.76 -43.91
C LEU A 18 -5.90 -27.20 -42.84
N ALA A 19 -7.07 -27.81 -42.62
CA ALA A 19 -7.98 -27.43 -41.53
C ALA A 19 -7.36 -27.66 -40.15
N PHE A 20 -6.60 -28.73 -39.95
CA PHE A 20 -5.87 -29.00 -38.74
C PHE A 20 -4.75 -27.99 -38.47
N VAL A 21 -4.01 -27.56 -39.49
CA VAL A 21 -2.98 -26.53 -39.40
C VAL A 21 -3.60 -25.15 -39.13
N LEU A 22 -4.76 -24.85 -39.71
CA LEU A 22 -5.51 -23.61 -39.45
C LEU A 22 -6.20 -23.58 -38.09
N ALA A 23 -6.40 -24.74 -37.46
CA ALA A 23 -6.91 -24.90 -36.08
C ALA A 23 -5.80 -24.82 -35.03
N ALA A 24 -4.60 -24.29 -35.40
CA ALA A 24 -3.56 -24.04 -34.42
C ALA A 24 -4.15 -23.21 -33.25
N PRO A 25 -4.05 -23.69 -32.00
CA PRO A 25 -4.59 -22.97 -30.86
C PRO A 25 -3.97 -21.58 -30.85
N ALA A 26 -4.83 -20.55 -30.89
CA ALA A 26 -4.39 -19.19 -30.60
C ALA A 26 -3.95 -19.20 -29.12
N PHE A 27 -2.66 -19.41 -28.88
CA PHE A 27 -2.12 -19.22 -27.53
C PHE A 27 -2.38 -17.76 -27.17
N ALA A 28 -3.31 -17.54 -26.26
CA ALA A 28 -3.54 -16.22 -25.71
C ALA A 28 -2.22 -15.76 -25.10
N GLN A 29 -1.62 -14.74 -25.71
CA GLN A 29 -0.33 -14.21 -25.25
C GLN A 29 -0.54 -13.56 -23.90
N LEU A 30 0.12 -14.09 -22.88
CA LEU A 30 0.07 -13.55 -21.52
C LEU A 30 0.58 -12.10 -21.53
N LYS A 31 -0.07 -11.24 -20.79
CA LYS A 31 0.36 -9.85 -20.64
C LYS A 31 1.77 -9.79 -20.00
N PRO A 32 2.71 -9.01 -20.54
CA PRO A 32 4.02 -8.85 -19.94
C PRO A 32 3.91 -8.22 -18.53
N VAL A 33 4.78 -8.65 -17.62
CA VAL A 33 4.88 -8.06 -16.30
C VAL A 33 5.52 -6.68 -16.42
N PRO A 34 4.91 -5.62 -15.85
CA PRO A 34 5.49 -4.28 -15.83
C PRO A 34 6.84 -4.26 -15.12
N ALA A 35 7.76 -3.41 -15.60
CA ALA A 35 9.02 -3.19 -14.92
C ALA A 35 8.79 -2.48 -13.57
N LEU A 36 9.56 -2.88 -12.55
CA LEU A 36 9.54 -2.23 -11.24
C LEU A 36 10.30 -0.89 -11.31
N THR A 37 9.60 0.17 -11.72
CA THR A 37 10.21 1.50 -11.87
C THR A 37 10.16 2.33 -10.60
N GLY A 38 9.39 1.92 -9.61
CA GLY A 38 9.21 2.60 -8.33
C GLY A 38 8.24 1.87 -7.43
N ARG A 39 7.99 2.42 -6.25
CA ARG A 39 7.02 1.86 -5.29
C ARG A 39 5.57 1.98 -5.76
N VAL A 40 5.31 2.91 -6.67
CA VAL A 40 4.01 3.09 -7.33
C VAL A 40 4.23 3.04 -8.84
N VAL A 41 3.73 1.99 -9.47
CA VAL A 41 3.74 1.80 -10.92
C VAL A 41 2.32 1.97 -11.41
N ASP A 42 2.04 3.02 -12.18
CA ASP A 42 0.71 3.34 -12.69
C ASP A 42 0.70 3.33 -14.22
N GLU A 43 0.36 2.18 -14.80
CA GLU A 43 0.13 2.01 -16.24
C GLU A 43 -1.33 2.29 -16.64
N ALA A 44 -2.24 2.37 -15.66
CA ALA A 44 -3.65 2.62 -15.90
C ALA A 44 -3.99 4.12 -15.98
N GLY A 45 -3.08 4.99 -15.52
CA GLY A 45 -3.32 6.43 -15.44
C GLY A 45 -4.43 6.78 -14.44
N MET A 46 -4.45 6.11 -13.30
CA MET A 46 -5.46 6.33 -12.25
C MET A 46 -5.08 7.46 -11.30
N LEU A 47 -3.80 7.83 -11.26
CA LEU A 47 -3.25 8.87 -10.39
C LEU A 47 -2.64 9.99 -11.21
N ASP A 48 -2.81 11.22 -10.76
CA ASP A 48 -2.01 12.33 -11.27
C ASP A 48 -0.56 12.26 -10.75
N ALA A 49 0.33 13.07 -11.33
CA ALA A 49 1.74 13.07 -10.98
C ALA A 49 1.98 13.38 -9.50
N SER A 50 1.23 14.33 -8.93
CA SER A 50 1.36 14.76 -7.54
C SER A 50 0.84 13.70 -6.56
N GLN A 51 -0.24 13.00 -6.90
CA GLN A 51 -0.78 11.88 -6.13
C GLN A 51 0.20 10.72 -6.09
N ARG A 52 0.76 10.37 -7.26
CA ARG A 52 1.77 9.30 -7.37
C ARG A 52 3.03 9.62 -6.57
N GLU A 53 3.53 10.86 -6.64
CA GLU A 53 4.70 11.29 -5.87
C GLU A 53 4.45 11.22 -4.36
N ARG A 54 3.30 11.75 -3.88
CA ARG A 54 2.93 11.68 -2.46
C ARG A 54 2.82 10.25 -1.97
N LEU A 55 2.13 9.36 -2.72
CA LEU A 55 2.01 7.96 -2.34
C LEU A 55 3.37 7.26 -2.33
N THR A 56 4.23 7.54 -3.31
CA THR A 56 5.61 7.04 -3.36
C THR A 56 6.41 7.49 -2.13
N GLY A 57 6.29 8.76 -1.72
CA GLY A 57 6.93 9.30 -0.53
C GLY A 57 6.48 8.57 0.75
N VAL A 58 5.17 8.37 0.92
CA VAL A 58 4.61 7.62 2.07
C VAL A 58 5.17 6.20 2.14
N LEU A 59 5.23 5.51 1.00
CA LEU A 59 5.76 4.14 0.93
C LEU A 59 7.27 4.10 1.18
N ALA A 60 8.01 5.09 0.71
CA ALA A 60 9.44 5.21 0.97
C ALA A 60 9.74 5.45 2.46
N ASP A 61 9.01 6.35 3.09
CA ASP A 61 9.13 6.62 4.53
C ASP A 61 8.75 5.40 5.37
N TYR A 62 7.74 4.65 4.95
CA TYR A 62 7.34 3.41 5.61
C TYR A 62 8.48 2.38 5.55
N GLU A 63 9.00 2.11 4.35
CA GLU A 63 10.11 1.17 4.15
C GLU A 63 11.37 1.59 4.94
N ALA A 64 11.72 2.87 4.93
CA ALA A 64 12.87 3.39 5.66
C ALA A 64 12.77 3.16 7.18
N ARG A 65 11.56 3.19 7.75
CA ARG A 65 11.32 2.99 9.19
C ARG A 65 11.20 1.53 9.59
N THR A 66 10.66 0.68 8.71
CA THR A 66 10.29 -0.69 9.06
C THR A 66 11.13 -1.75 8.35
N GLY A 67 11.69 -1.40 7.21
CA GLY A 67 12.36 -2.31 6.29
C GLY A 67 11.40 -3.11 5.42
N SER A 68 10.09 -3.13 5.72
CA SER A 68 9.09 -3.86 4.93
C SER A 68 8.73 -3.08 3.67
N GLN A 69 8.60 -3.77 2.54
CA GLN A 69 8.32 -3.15 1.26
C GLN A 69 6.85 -3.30 0.88
N ILE A 70 6.17 -2.18 0.68
CA ILE A 70 4.83 -2.14 0.08
C ILE A 70 4.96 -1.49 -1.31
N ALA A 71 4.47 -2.17 -2.34
CA ALA A 71 4.39 -1.64 -3.69
C ALA A 71 2.93 -1.57 -4.17
N VAL A 72 2.64 -0.59 -5.02
CA VAL A 72 1.33 -0.40 -5.65
C VAL A 72 1.48 -0.54 -7.15
N LEU A 73 0.68 -1.41 -7.76
CA LEU A 73 0.63 -1.61 -9.20
C LEU A 73 -0.77 -1.34 -9.71
N LEU A 74 -0.91 -0.37 -10.61
CA LEU A 74 -2.16 -0.01 -11.28
C LEU A 74 -2.03 -0.33 -12.76
N VAL A 75 -2.81 -1.30 -13.25
CA VAL A 75 -2.85 -1.70 -14.66
C VAL A 75 -4.25 -1.53 -15.23
N LYS A 76 -4.37 -1.41 -16.54
CA LYS A 76 -5.67 -1.35 -17.21
C LYS A 76 -6.41 -2.67 -17.08
N SER A 77 -5.80 -3.78 -17.46
CA SER A 77 -6.38 -5.11 -17.40
C SER A 77 -5.28 -6.16 -17.22
N THR A 78 -5.65 -7.33 -16.69
CA THR A 78 -4.78 -8.51 -16.61
C THR A 78 -5.13 -9.56 -17.66
N GLU A 79 -6.19 -9.33 -18.46
CA GLU A 79 -6.62 -10.31 -19.44
C GLU A 79 -5.47 -10.84 -20.28
N PRO A 80 -5.47 -12.16 -20.56
CA PRO A 80 -6.53 -13.14 -20.30
C PRO A 80 -6.45 -13.80 -18.90
N GLU A 81 -5.52 -13.39 -18.03
CA GLU A 81 -5.30 -13.99 -16.71
C GLU A 81 -6.21 -13.39 -15.64
N ALA A 82 -6.61 -14.21 -14.67
CA ALA A 82 -7.16 -13.69 -13.43
C ALA A 82 -6.11 -12.86 -12.68
N ILE A 83 -6.56 -11.88 -11.90
CA ILE A 83 -5.65 -10.98 -11.18
C ILE A 83 -4.70 -11.73 -10.24
N GLU A 84 -5.13 -12.85 -9.68
CA GLU A 84 -4.34 -13.71 -8.81
C GLU A 84 -3.13 -14.30 -9.54
N GLN A 85 -3.33 -14.84 -10.74
CA GLN A 85 -2.26 -15.43 -11.54
C GLN A 85 -1.27 -14.37 -12.00
N PHE A 86 -1.77 -13.23 -12.44
CA PHE A 86 -0.94 -12.13 -12.87
C PHE A 86 -0.12 -11.55 -11.69
N SER A 87 -0.75 -11.37 -10.49
CA SER A 87 -0.06 -10.84 -9.31
C SER A 87 1.09 -11.73 -8.85
N ILE A 88 0.95 -13.06 -8.89
CA ILE A 88 2.03 -14.01 -8.59
C ILE A 88 3.22 -13.79 -9.54
N ARG A 89 2.97 -13.68 -10.84
CA ARG A 89 4.04 -13.39 -11.81
C ARG A 89 4.73 -12.05 -11.56
N VAL A 90 3.96 -11.03 -11.14
CA VAL A 90 4.51 -9.73 -10.75
C VAL A 90 5.40 -9.86 -9.53
N THR A 91 4.93 -10.52 -8.47
CA THR A 91 5.71 -10.67 -7.24
C THR A 91 6.95 -11.55 -7.44
N ASP A 92 6.86 -12.56 -8.31
CA ASP A 92 8.00 -13.38 -8.72
C ASP A 92 9.06 -12.59 -9.49
N ALA A 93 8.64 -11.66 -10.33
CA ALA A 93 9.56 -10.79 -11.08
C ALA A 93 10.13 -9.66 -10.20
N TRP A 94 9.31 -9.07 -9.34
CA TRP A 94 9.68 -7.90 -8.55
C TRP A 94 10.44 -8.24 -7.27
N LYS A 95 10.25 -9.45 -6.70
CA LYS A 95 10.93 -9.92 -5.49
C LYS A 95 10.84 -8.93 -4.32
N LEU A 96 9.65 -8.38 -4.07
CA LEU A 96 9.42 -7.41 -3.00
C LEU A 96 9.73 -8.00 -1.61
N GLY A 97 10.17 -7.14 -0.69
CA GLY A 97 10.51 -7.52 0.67
C GLY A 97 11.94 -8.05 0.82
N ARG A 98 12.39 -8.13 2.07
CA ARG A 98 13.75 -8.57 2.40
C ARG A 98 13.89 -10.07 2.25
N LYS A 99 14.99 -10.50 1.66
CA LYS A 99 15.31 -11.93 1.50
C LYS A 99 15.34 -12.65 2.84
N GLY A 100 14.57 -13.74 2.94
CA GLY A 100 14.50 -14.57 4.14
C GLY A 100 13.65 -14.01 5.28
N ILE A 101 13.20 -12.74 5.17
CA ILE A 101 12.16 -12.15 6.01
C ILE A 101 10.82 -12.18 5.28
N ASP A 102 10.86 -12.01 3.94
CA ASP A 102 9.71 -12.12 3.04
C ASP A 102 8.56 -11.16 3.40
N ASP A 103 8.92 -9.94 3.79
CA ASP A 103 8.02 -8.89 4.30
C ASP A 103 7.56 -7.91 3.23
N GLY A 104 7.47 -8.37 2.01
CA GLY A 104 6.92 -7.62 0.88
C GLY A 104 5.40 -7.71 0.80
N VAL A 105 4.75 -6.64 0.31
CA VAL A 105 3.32 -6.62 -0.01
C VAL A 105 3.11 -5.92 -1.34
N LEU A 106 2.30 -6.51 -2.21
CA LEU A 106 1.81 -5.89 -3.43
C LEU A 106 0.32 -5.57 -3.30
N LEU A 107 -0.04 -4.30 -3.44
CA LEU A 107 -1.41 -3.86 -3.67
C LEU A 107 -1.60 -3.63 -5.17
N MET A 108 -2.45 -4.44 -5.80
CA MET A 108 -2.66 -4.40 -7.24
C MET A 108 -4.09 -4.01 -7.58
N VAL A 109 -4.23 -3.18 -8.62
CA VAL A 109 -5.51 -2.76 -9.20
C VAL A 109 -5.49 -3.01 -10.70
N ALA A 110 -6.50 -3.72 -11.22
CA ALA A 110 -6.76 -3.89 -12.63
C ALA A 110 -8.08 -3.18 -12.98
N ARG A 111 -7.97 -1.91 -13.40
CA ARG A 111 -9.11 -0.98 -13.50
C ARG A 111 -10.24 -1.51 -14.36
N ASP A 112 -9.90 -2.04 -15.51
CA ASP A 112 -10.84 -2.39 -16.58
C ASP A 112 -11.13 -3.91 -16.64
N ASN A 113 -10.66 -4.69 -15.64
CA ASN A 113 -10.98 -6.12 -15.57
C ASN A 113 -12.49 -6.32 -15.42
N PRO A 114 -13.05 -7.34 -16.09
CA PRO A 114 -14.38 -7.81 -15.75
C PRO A 114 -14.40 -8.40 -14.33
N SER A 115 -15.54 -8.36 -13.64
CA SER A 115 -15.66 -8.85 -12.25
C SER A 115 -15.29 -10.33 -12.09
N SER A 116 -15.44 -11.13 -13.17
CA SER A 116 -15.00 -12.54 -13.21
C SER A 116 -13.49 -12.71 -13.01
N LEU A 117 -12.68 -11.74 -13.41
CA LEU A 117 -11.22 -11.75 -13.27
C LEU A 117 -10.73 -10.95 -12.06
N ARG A 118 -11.66 -10.37 -11.28
CA ARG A 118 -11.39 -9.48 -10.15
C ARG A 118 -10.60 -8.22 -10.54
N ARG A 119 -10.74 -7.16 -9.75
CA ARG A 119 -10.11 -5.87 -10.01
C ARG A 119 -9.15 -5.42 -8.93
N LEU A 120 -9.26 -5.97 -7.74
CA LEU A 120 -8.41 -5.66 -6.60
C LEU A 120 -7.69 -6.91 -6.10
N ARG A 121 -6.40 -6.78 -5.76
CA ARG A 121 -5.60 -7.84 -5.15
C ARG A 121 -4.63 -7.27 -4.13
N ILE A 122 -4.54 -7.91 -2.98
CA ILE A 122 -3.41 -7.82 -2.07
C ILE A 122 -2.67 -9.14 -2.14
N GLU A 123 -1.39 -9.09 -2.46
CA GLU A 123 -0.47 -10.22 -2.42
C GLU A 123 0.48 -10.03 -1.25
N ALA A 124 0.48 -10.96 -0.31
CA ALA A 124 1.26 -10.90 0.92
C ALA A 124 2.49 -11.82 0.83
N GLY A 125 3.66 -11.27 1.07
CA GLY A 125 4.87 -12.06 1.23
C GLY A 125 4.77 -13.04 2.39
N ARG A 126 5.51 -14.13 2.31
CA ARG A 126 5.40 -15.25 3.25
C ARG A 126 5.57 -14.83 4.71
N GLY A 127 6.47 -13.88 4.98
CA GLY A 127 6.77 -13.42 6.34
C GLY A 127 5.67 -12.55 6.97
N VAL A 128 4.74 -12.01 6.17
CA VAL A 128 3.67 -11.13 6.69
C VAL A 128 2.29 -11.77 6.73
N GLN A 129 2.16 -13.01 6.24
CA GLN A 129 0.86 -13.70 6.19
C GLN A 129 0.26 -13.98 7.58
N GLY A 130 1.10 -14.05 8.63
CA GLY A 130 0.63 -14.20 10.01
C GLY A 130 -0.25 -13.04 10.47
N VAL A 131 0.06 -11.81 10.03
CA VAL A 131 -0.68 -10.58 10.39
C VAL A 131 -1.56 -10.07 9.26
N LEU A 132 -1.09 -10.13 8.03
CA LEU A 132 -1.84 -9.78 6.83
C LEU A 132 -2.44 -11.06 6.22
N THR A 133 -3.32 -11.70 6.99
CA THR A 133 -4.02 -12.92 6.56
C THR A 133 -4.95 -12.64 5.40
N ASP A 134 -5.39 -13.70 4.69
CA ASP A 134 -6.38 -13.58 3.61
C ASP A 134 -7.66 -12.88 4.08
N ALA A 135 -8.12 -13.18 5.30
CA ALA A 135 -9.28 -12.54 5.88
C ALA A 135 -9.08 -11.03 6.12
N GLN A 136 -7.90 -10.63 6.61
CA GLN A 136 -7.54 -9.22 6.79
C GLN A 136 -7.40 -8.51 5.44
N SER A 137 -6.70 -9.13 4.49
CA SER A 137 -6.56 -8.62 3.12
C SER A 137 -7.92 -8.41 2.48
N LYS A 138 -8.84 -9.36 2.61
CA LYS A 138 -10.20 -9.24 2.08
C LYS A 138 -10.98 -8.09 2.71
N ARG A 139 -10.87 -7.89 4.02
CA ARG A 139 -11.50 -6.75 4.71
C ARG A 139 -10.95 -5.42 4.21
N ILE A 140 -9.63 -5.31 4.05
CA ILE A 140 -9.01 -4.08 3.52
C ILE A 140 -9.54 -3.78 2.11
N LEU A 141 -9.62 -4.78 1.23
CA LEU A 141 -10.15 -4.59 -0.11
C LEU A 141 -11.62 -4.16 -0.10
N GLN A 142 -12.48 -4.84 0.69
CA GLN A 142 -13.93 -4.65 0.64
C GLN A 142 -14.42 -3.47 1.48
N ASP A 143 -13.87 -3.28 2.68
CA ASP A 143 -14.39 -2.34 3.66
C ASP A 143 -13.62 -1.00 3.65
N VAL A 144 -12.37 -1.00 3.16
CA VAL A 144 -11.53 0.20 3.14
C VAL A 144 -11.37 0.74 1.72
N ILE A 145 -10.93 -0.08 0.74
CA ILE A 145 -10.60 0.40 -0.60
C ILE A 145 -11.85 0.54 -1.48
N ALA A 146 -12.67 -0.52 -1.58
CA ALA A 146 -13.79 -0.57 -2.49
C ALA A 146 -14.82 0.57 -2.32
N PRO A 147 -15.15 1.07 -1.11
CA PRO A 147 -16.08 2.19 -0.95
C PRO A 147 -15.60 3.48 -1.63
N HIS A 148 -14.30 3.77 -1.58
CA HIS A 148 -13.69 4.91 -2.28
C HIS A 148 -13.71 4.71 -3.79
N PHE A 149 -13.36 3.52 -4.25
CA PHE A 149 -13.29 3.20 -5.69
C PHE A 149 -14.65 3.25 -6.39
N ARG A 150 -15.73 2.88 -5.69
CA ARG A 150 -17.11 3.05 -6.20
C ARG A 150 -17.48 4.51 -6.44
N GLN A 151 -16.81 5.43 -5.76
CA GLN A 151 -16.99 6.88 -5.90
C GLN A 151 -15.92 7.51 -6.82
N ASN A 152 -15.08 6.70 -7.47
CA ASN A 152 -13.93 7.12 -8.27
C ASN A 152 -12.85 7.89 -7.48
N HIS A 153 -12.84 7.79 -6.16
CA HIS A 153 -11.83 8.36 -5.27
C HIS A 153 -10.65 7.38 -5.15
N TYR A 154 -9.93 7.15 -6.25
CA TYR A 154 -8.89 6.13 -6.33
C TYR A 154 -7.70 6.41 -5.42
N TYR A 155 -7.21 7.65 -5.39
CA TYR A 155 -6.09 8.04 -4.55
C TYR A 155 -6.39 7.84 -3.07
N GLU A 156 -7.54 8.32 -2.60
CA GLU A 156 -7.98 8.20 -1.21
C GLU A 156 -8.13 6.72 -0.81
N GLY A 157 -8.68 5.90 -1.68
CA GLY A 157 -8.80 4.46 -1.46
C GLY A 157 -7.46 3.76 -1.35
N LEU A 158 -6.48 4.12 -2.20
CA LEU A 158 -5.13 3.58 -2.13
C LEU A 158 -4.40 4.02 -0.85
N VAL A 159 -4.49 5.29 -0.48
CA VAL A 159 -3.88 5.81 0.76
C VAL A 159 -4.48 5.12 1.99
N ALA A 160 -5.81 4.97 2.04
CA ALA A 160 -6.50 4.28 3.13
C ALA A 160 -6.09 2.79 3.19
N GLY A 161 -6.04 2.12 2.04
CA GLY A 161 -5.63 0.71 1.94
C GLY A 161 -4.19 0.49 2.38
N VAL A 162 -3.24 1.28 1.88
CA VAL A 162 -1.83 1.25 2.31
C VAL A 162 -1.70 1.52 3.80
N GLY A 163 -2.46 2.48 4.33
CA GLY A 163 -2.48 2.79 5.76
C GLY A 163 -2.97 1.62 6.61
N ALA A 164 -4.02 0.93 6.17
CA ALA A 164 -4.53 -0.25 6.86
C ALA A 164 -3.52 -1.41 6.83
N ILE A 165 -2.88 -1.67 5.68
CA ILE A 165 -1.81 -2.66 5.54
C ILE A 165 -0.66 -2.31 6.50
N ALA A 166 -0.12 -1.10 6.44
CA ALA A 166 0.97 -0.65 7.28
C ALA A 166 0.66 -0.77 8.78
N THR A 167 -0.58 -0.48 9.18
CA THR A 167 -1.03 -0.62 10.58
C THR A 167 -1.02 -2.08 11.05
N LEU A 168 -1.40 -3.02 10.19
CA LEU A 168 -1.34 -4.45 10.53
C LEU A 168 0.10 -4.93 10.64
N LEU A 169 0.95 -4.57 9.69
CA LEU A 169 2.37 -4.95 9.67
C LEU A 169 3.14 -4.38 10.87
N ASN A 170 2.80 -3.18 11.34
CA ASN A 170 3.47 -2.55 12.49
C ASN A 170 3.14 -3.21 13.83
N LYS A 171 2.12 -4.07 13.91
CA LYS A 171 1.79 -4.80 15.15
C LYS A 171 2.78 -5.92 15.44
N GLU A 172 3.51 -6.39 14.46
CA GLU A 172 4.62 -7.32 14.64
C GLU A 172 5.95 -6.59 14.52
N SER A 173 6.85 -6.90 15.47
CA SER A 173 8.21 -6.34 15.45
C SER A 173 9.03 -7.08 14.40
N PHE A 174 8.90 -6.71 13.13
CA PHE A 174 9.88 -7.13 12.12
C PHE A 174 11.26 -6.57 12.49
N PRO A 175 12.36 -7.31 12.28
CA PRO A 175 13.68 -6.78 12.52
C PRO A 175 13.84 -5.44 11.79
N ALA A 176 14.04 -4.36 12.54
CA ALA A 176 14.28 -3.05 11.96
C ALA A 176 15.53 -3.11 11.05
N PRO A 177 15.57 -2.36 9.95
CA PRO A 177 16.79 -2.22 9.17
C PRO A 177 17.92 -1.76 10.09
N ALA A 178 19.11 -2.36 9.96
CA ALA A 178 20.28 -1.92 10.72
C ALA A 178 20.46 -0.42 10.45
N GLN A 179 20.14 0.40 11.45
CA GLN A 179 20.35 1.83 11.34
C GLN A 179 21.85 2.03 11.14
N GLN A 180 22.24 2.50 9.96
CA GLN A 180 23.57 3.07 9.79
C GLN A 180 23.64 4.20 10.81
N GLN A 181 24.40 3.98 11.87
CA GLN A 181 24.71 5.02 12.85
C GLN A 181 25.40 6.13 12.07
N VAL A 182 24.62 7.13 11.67
CA VAL A 182 25.19 8.41 11.27
C VAL A 182 25.93 8.88 12.52
N PRO A 183 27.26 9.13 12.46
CA PRO A 183 27.98 9.61 13.63
C PRO A 183 27.29 10.87 14.11
N GLN A 184 26.64 10.81 15.25
CA GLN A 184 26.09 11.99 15.90
C GLN A 184 27.30 12.85 16.27
N ARG A 185 27.53 13.89 15.47
CA ARG A 185 28.42 14.97 15.83
C ARG A 185 27.83 15.56 17.11
N GLN A 186 28.39 15.17 18.24
CA GLN A 186 28.08 15.80 19.51
C GLN A 186 28.36 17.28 19.36
N VAL A 187 27.32 18.06 19.16
CA VAL A 187 27.38 19.51 19.35
C VAL A 187 27.50 19.69 20.87
N GLN A 188 28.71 19.89 21.30
CA GLN A 188 29.01 20.28 22.66
C GLN A 188 28.40 21.67 22.84
N VAL A 189 27.22 21.73 23.43
CA VAL A 189 26.61 22.99 23.84
C VAL A 189 27.36 23.45 25.09
N ASP A 190 28.25 24.41 24.88
CA ASP A 190 28.96 25.11 25.94
C ASP A 190 27.90 25.87 26.76
N THR A 191 27.56 25.39 27.93
CA THR A 191 26.63 26.00 28.87
C THR A 191 27.33 27.08 29.64
N GLY A 192 27.68 28.19 28.94
CA GLY A 192 28.02 29.47 29.58
C GLY A 192 26.77 30.15 30.13
N GLY A 193 26.69 30.26 31.42
CA GLY A 193 25.83 31.05 32.29
C GLY A 193 24.55 31.69 31.73
N GLY A 194 23.38 31.23 32.19
CA GLY A 194 22.11 31.93 31.93
C GLY A 194 20.93 31.19 32.54
N PHE A 195 20.36 31.71 33.58
CA PHE A 195 19.06 31.46 34.21
C PHE A 195 18.32 30.15 33.90
N SER A 196 18.40 29.21 34.83
CA SER A 196 17.70 27.93 34.79
C SER A 196 16.19 28.12 34.79
N LEU A 197 15.54 27.81 33.64
CA LEU A 197 14.08 27.75 33.48
C LEU A 197 13.43 26.65 34.39
N PHE A 198 14.24 25.77 35.00
CA PHE A 198 13.76 24.74 35.92
C PHE A 198 13.21 25.28 37.23
N GLY A 199 13.53 26.54 37.61
CA GLY A 199 12.99 27.19 38.82
C GLY A 199 11.55 27.70 38.67
N ILE A 200 11.07 27.96 37.45
CA ILE A 200 9.74 28.58 37.20
C ILE A 200 8.63 27.53 37.13
N ILE A 201 8.93 26.31 36.69
CA ILE A 201 7.94 25.25 36.52
C ILE A 201 7.28 24.85 37.85
N PRO A 202 7.98 24.59 38.99
CA PRO A 202 7.32 24.26 40.26
C PRO A 202 6.47 25.42 40.80
N LEU A 203 6.85 26.65 40.53
CA LEU A 203 6.09 27.84 40.99
C LEU A 203 4.76 27.98 40.23
N LEU A 204 4.74 27.68 38.89
CA LEU A 204 3.52 27.65 38.10
C LEU A 204 2.60 26.48 38.51
N ILE A 205 3.15 25.32 38.79
CA ILE A 205 2.37 24.16 39.26
C ILE A 205 1.75 24.48 40.63
N GLY A 206 2.51 25.04 41.57
CA GLY A 206 2.00 25.47 42.86
C GLY A 206 0.86 26.47 42.76
N PHE A 207 0.97 27.47 41.85
CA PHE A 207 -0.09 28.45 41.60
C PHE A 207 -1.37 27.81 41.05
N PHE A 208 -1.25 26.86 40.08
CA PHE A 208 -2.41 26.13 39.55
C PHE A 208 -3.09 25.22 40.57
N VAL A 209 -2.33 24.56 41.43
CA VAL A 209 -2.88 23.73 42.52
C VAL A 209 -3.61 24.60 43.54
N LEU A 210 -3.06 25.75 43.96
CA LEU A 210 -3.70 26.67 44.89
C LEU A 210 -5.02 27.22 44.28
N ARG A 211 -5.03 27.58 42.98
CA ARG A 211 -6.23 28.06 42.28
C ARG A 211 -7.30 26.97 42.16
N SER A 212 -6.93 25.69 42.08
CA SER A 212 -7.86 24.54 42.04
C SER A 212 -8.62 24.34 43.36
N ILE A 213 -8.00 24.66 44.51
CA ILE A 213 -8.59 24.48 45.84
C ILE A 213 -9.65 25.55 46.14
N PHE A 214 -9.52 26.77 45.58
CA PHE A 214 -10.42 27.88 45.83
C PHE A 214 -11.52 28.11 44.80
N ARG A 215 -11.86 27.13 43.93
CA ARG A 215 -13.01 27.24 43.02
C ARG A 215 -14.27 26.77 43.70
N PRO A 216 -15.29 27.65 43.88
CA PRO A 216 -16.61 27.26 44.41
C PRO A 216 -17.31 26.34 43.40
N ARG A 217 -17.74 25.18 43.88
CA ARG A 217 -18.58 24.24 43.13
C ARG A 217 -19.92 24.91 42.83
N ARG A 218 -20.16 25.27 41.56
CA ARG A 218 -21.50 25.55 41.05
C ARG A 218 -22.03 24.26 40.44
N SER A 219 -22.93 23.63 41.15
CA SER A 219 -23.79 22.55 40.66
C SER A 219 -24.75 23.12 39.61
N ARG A 220 -24.74 22.61 38.38
CA ARG A 220 -25.84 22.75 37.43
C ARG A 220 -26.30 21.38 37.01
N LEU A 221 -27.44 20.99 37.47
CA LEU A 221 -28.29 19.95 36.94
C LEU A 221 -28.68 20.32 35.49
N SER A 222 -28.63 19.39 34.59
CA SER A 222 -29.30 19.45 33.30
C SER A 222 -29.70 18.08 32.80
N PRO A 223 -30.88 17.98 32.17
CA PRO A 223 -31.58 16.72 31.99
C PRO A 223 -31.23 15.99 30.67
N HIS A 224 -31.56 14.72 30.70
CA HIS A 224 -31.58 13.71 29.63
C HIS A 224 -31.79 14.22 28.20
N HIS A 225 -30.98 13.70 27.27
CA HIS A 225 -31.46 13.37 25.92
C HIS A 225 -30.86 12.04 25.46
N TRP A 226 -31.74 11.13 25.15
CA TRP A 226 -31.45 9.82 24.55
C TRP A 226 -31.11 10.02 23.07
N GLY A 227 -30.08 9.34 22.59
CA GLY A 227 -29.74 9.28 21.18
C GLY A 227 -28.73 8.18 20.93
N HIS A 228 -29.22 6.95 20.69
CA HIS A 228 -28.44 5.84 20.20
C HIS A 228 -27.91 6.14 18.79
N ARG A 229 -26.60 6.13 18.62
CA ARG A 229 -25.98 5.72 17.34
C ARG A 229 -24.72 4.91 17.65
N ARG A 230 -24.82 3.60 17.43
CA ARG A 230 -23.67 2.73 17.25
C ARG A 230 -22.99 3.14 15.94
N SER A 231 -21.80 3.68 16.04
CA SER A 231 -20.85 3.77 14.94
C SER A 231 -19.68 2.88 15.29
N SER A 232 -19.49 1.84 14.52
CA SER A 232 -18.36 0.90 14.61
C SER A 232 -17.12 1.60 14.07
N GLY A 233 -16.41 2.31 14.96
CA GLY A 233 -15.30 3.17 14.58
C GLY A 233 -13.95 2.46 14.57
N LEU A 234 -13.68 1.57 13.62
CA LEU A 234 -12.30 1.15 13.31
C LEU A 234 -11.72 1.85 12.09
N GLY A 235 -12.58 2.46 11.23
CA GLY A 235 -12.15 3.20 10.04
C GLY A 235 -11.58 4.59 10.32
N ASP A 236 -12.18 5.30 11.27
CA ASP A 236 -11.84 6.71 11.52
C ASP A 236 -10.49 6.92 12.22
N VAL A 237 -10.06 5.98 13.06
CA VAL A 237 -8.82 6.13 13.83
C VAL A 237 -7.58 5.94 12.95
N ALA A 238 -7.61 4.99 12.00
CA ALA A 238 -6.48 4.75 11.11
C ALA A 238 -6.30 5.90 10.10
N THR A 239 -7.40 6.42 9.56
CA THR A 239 -7.38 7.54 8.61
C THR A 239 -6.95 8.84 9.30
N GLY A 240 -7.39 9.07 10.54
CA GLY A 240 -7.04 10.26 11.31
C GLY A 240 -5.57 10.34 11.70
N ILE A 241 -4.94 9.21 12.03
CA ILE A 241 -3.53 9.19 12.45
C ILE A 241 -2.61 9.41 11.26
N ILE A 242 -2.91 8.85 10.09
CA ILE A 242 -2.06 8.98 8.90
C ILE A 242 -2.23 10.35 8.25
N LEU A 243 -3.46 10.84 8.07
CA LEU A 243 -3.70 12.19 7.58
C LEU A 243 -3.24 13.27 8.57
N GLY A 244 -3.44 13.07 9.87
CA GLY A 244 -2.99 14.00 10.90
C GLY A 244 -1.48 14.17 10.94
N ASN A 245 -0.72 13.08 10.74
CA ASN A 245 0.74 13.12 10.71
C ASN A 245 1.29 13.73 9.41
N ILE A 246 0.58 13.56 8.29
CA ILE A 246 0.95 14.16 6.99
C ILE A 246 0.59 15.65 6.96
N MET A 247 -0.59 16.06 7.46
CA MET A 247 -1.01 17.46 7.47
C MET A 247 -0.39 18.26 8.62
N GLY A 248 -0.12 17.65 9.77
CA GLY A 248 0.53 18.33 10.91
C GLY A 248 1.96 18.77 10.63
N ASN A 249 2.65 18.12 9.69
CA ASN A 249 4.02 18.49 9.31
C ASN A 249 4.09 19.56 8.19
N MET A 250 2.97 19.86 7.52
CA MET A 250 2.89 20.91 6.49
C MET A 250 2.65 22.34 7.04
N GLY A 251 2.26 22.45 8.33
CA GLY A 251 1.88 23.73 8.94
C GLY A 251 2.98 24.49 9.67
N ARG A 252 4.20 23.97 9.75
CA ARG A 252 5.30 24.65 10.41
C ARG A 252 6.27 25.22 9.38
N GLY A 253 6.00 26.45 8.96
CA GLY A 253 6.85 27.24 8.08
C GLY A 253 8.26 27.38 8.66
N GLY A 254 9.19 26.60 8.11
CA GLY A 254 10.62 26.77 8.24
C GLY A 254 11.17 26.87 6.83
N GLY A 255 11.75 28.02 6.49
CA GLY A 255 12.27 28.33 5.18
C GLY A 255 13.28 27.28 4.70
N PHE A 256 12.96 26.60 3.61
CA PHE A 256 13.91 25.79 2.86
C PHE A 256 14.76 26.72 2.01
N SER A 257 15.94 27.05 2.55
CA SER A 257 17.07 27.53 1.74
C SER A 257 17.46 26.40 0.79
N GLY A 258 17.46 26.70 -0.50
CA GLY A 258 17.77 25.76 -1.55
C GLY A 258 19.16 25.15 -1.39
N GLY A 259 19.18 23.84 -1.16
CA GLY A 259 20.29 22.95 -1.40
C GLY A 259 19.83 21.95 -2.44
N GLY A 260 20.22 22.12 -3.70
CA GLY A 260 20.02 21.15 -4.76
C GLY A 260 20.80 19.88 -4.45
N GLY A 261 20.22 18.99 -3.65
CA GLY A 261 20.62 17.61 -3.52
C GLY A 261 19.90 16.85 -4.61
N GLY A 262 20.59 16.55 -5.74
CA GLY A 262 20.11 15.65 -6.75
C GLY A 262 19.76 14.33 -6.06
N PHE A 263 18.51 13.95 -6.11
CA PHE A 263 18.09 12.59 -5.86
C PHE A 263 18.73 11.72 -6.95
N GLY A 264 19.95 11.24 -6.66
CA GLY A 264 20.60 10.22 -7.46
C GLY A 264 19.60 9.09 -7.59
N GLY A 265 19.25 8.75 -8.84
CA GLY A 265 18.29 7.71 -9.18
C GLY A 265 18.77 6.33 -8.74
N GLY A 266 18.70 6.05 -7.45
CA GLY A 266 18.68 4.70 -6.93
C GLY A 266 17.32 4.12 -7.26
N GLY A 267 17.22 3.37 -8.36
CA GLY A 267 15.98 2.72 -8.76
C GLY A 267 15.47 1.87 -7.60
N PHE A 268 14.18 1.98 -7.29
CA PHE A 268 13.53 1.06 -6.37
C PHE A 268 13.63 -0.36 -6.92
N SER A 269 14.11 -1.29 -6.12
CA SER A 269 14.23 -2.69 -6.47
C SER A 269 13.74 -3.55 -5.32
N GLY A 270 13.21 -4.74 -5.65
CA GLY A 270 12.84 -5.70 -4.62
C GLY A 270 14.05 -6.21 -3.84
N GLY A 271 13.85 -6.47 -2.56
CA GLY A 271 14.90 -6.95 -1.64
C GLY A 271 15.14 -8.47 -1.66
N GLY A 272 14.53 -9.20 -2.58
CA GLY A 272 14.69 -10.65 -2.75
C GLY A 272 13.71 -11.50 -1.93
N GLY A 273 12.58 -10.95 -1.50
CA GLY A 273 11.52 -11.66 -0.79
C GLY A 273 10.79 -12.69 -1.63
N SER A 274 10.10 -13.61 -0.96
CA SER A 274 9.34 -14.71 -1.54
C SER A 274 7.86 -14.60 -1.26
N PHE A 275 7.05 -15.07 -2.22
CA PHE A 275 5.59 -15.10 -2.16
C PHE A 275 5.11 -16.53 -2.46
N ASP A 276 3.95 -16.91 -1.94
CA ASP A 276 3.32 -18.21 -2.17
C ASP A 276 1.81 -18.11 -2.45
N GLY A 277 1.36 -16.91 -2.85
CA GLY A 277 -0.03 -16.66 -3.23
C GLY A 277 -0.95 -16.28 -2.06
N GLY A 278 -0.42 -16.01 -0.89
CA GLY A 278 -1.21 -15.49 0.24
C GLY A 278 -1.78 -14.11 -0.02
N GLY A 279 -2.94 -13.79 0.58
CA GLY A 279 -3.63 -12.53 0.40
C GLY A 279 -5.08 -12.69 -0.07
N ALA A 280 -5.67 -11.69 -0.69
CA ALA A 280 -7.06 -11.76 -1.14
C ALA A 280 -7.29 -10.96 -2.42
N SER A 281 -8.35 -11.35 -3.15
CA SER A 281 -8.87 -10.60 -4.28
C SER A 281 -10.26 -10.05 -3.97
N GLY A 282 -10.61 -8.96 -4.63
CA GLY A 282 -11.88 -8.28 -4.49
C GLY A 282 -12.30 -7.55 -5.74
N ASP A 283 -13.44 -6.86 -5.60
CA ASP A 283 -14.03 -6.04 -6.63
C ASP A 283 -14.67 -4.79 -5.99
N TRP A 284 -15.03 -3.78 -6.82
CA TRP A 284 -15.71 -2.56 -6.37
C TRP A 284 -16.87 -2.16 -7.25
#